data_1f23d58618d96a927496c79b260d8575
#
_entry.id   1f23d58618d96a927496c79b260d8575
#
_cell.length_a   1.000
_cell.length_b   1.000
_cell.length_c   1.000
_cell.angle_alpha   90.00
_cell.angle_beta   90.00
_cell.angle_gamma   90.00
#
_symmetry.space_group_name_H-M   'P 1'
#
loop_
_entity.id
_entity.type
_entity.pdbx_description
1 polymer ?
#
loop_
_entity_poly.entity_id
_entity_poly.type
_entity_poly.pdbx_seq_one_letter_code
_entity_poly.pdbx_strand_id
1 'polypeptide(L)'
;MEFSTEFKNKKYFYHKLIITLVFLILFIIAEIFFRNPLFNKSVKLIEEFQLKTGKKFENFMKTISNFAYAIFIFIIINYFTLPLSKQYIYIFTCILSFYIDNILKIIYRNPRPFFENKDIRKECDGGFGNPSGHAMLSSCSYLCFLQLMIEEFNLNFILKIILFILVILIVILIGISRIFLGVHSINQIIYGYAIGFVCYFIVFHVFYLQRKSAKLFFYEFRMKIKNLIISIILIILISFLFIFGYSLNYNKYYEYSIFDCELKKERKFLNDGIFLGLIIVCLFGFYYGFVL
;
A
#
# COMPACT_ATOMS: atom_id res chain seq x y z
N MET A 1 -40.81 7.57 2.35
CA MET A 1 -39.66 8.35 2.86
C MET A 1 -38.34 7.54 2.87
N GLU A 2 -38.33 6.27 3.22
CA GLU A 2 -37.16 5.38 3.20
C GLU A 2 -36.55 5.18 1.79
N PHE A 3 -37.38 4.99 0.77
CA PHE A 3 -36.93 4.75 -0.61
C PHE A 3 -36.12 5.92 -1.21
N SER A 4 -36.45 7.16 -0.86
CA SER A 4 -35.73 8.35 -1.34
C SER A 4 -34.35 8.54 -0.67
N THR A 5 -34.21 8.09 0.57
CA THR A 5 -32.94 8.13 1.31
C THR A 5 -31.99 7.05 0.84
N GLU A 6 -32.51 5.88 0.51
CA GLU A 6 -31.72 4.76 -0.02
C GLU A 6 -31.17 5.07 -1.42
N PHE A 7 -31.98 5.68 -2.28
CA PHE A 7 -31.53 6.11 -3.62
C PHE A 7 -30.47 7.22 -3.55
N LYS A 8 -30.61 8.19 -2.65
CA LYS A 8 -29.58 9.22 -2.40
C LYS A 8 -28.28 8.60 -1.91
N ASN A 9 -28.32 7.64 -1.01
CA ASN A 9 -27.15 6.95 -0.48
C ASN A 9 -26.41 6.14 -1.56
N LYS A 10 -27.13 5.42 -2.43
CA LYS A 10 -26.56 4.71 -3.59
C LYS A 10 -25.85 5.70 -4.55
N LYS A 11 -26.52 6.80 -4.91
CA LYS A 11 -25.95 7.83 -5.79
C LYS A 11 -24.66 8.42 -5.21
N TYR A 12 -24.64 8.69 -3.91
CA TYR A 12 -23.47 9.24 -3.22
C TYR A 12 -22.30 8.25 -3.15
N PHE A 13 -22.57 6.97 -2.96
CA PHE A 13 -21.61 5.89 -3.02
C PHE A 13 -20.91 5.82 -4.38
N TYR A 14 -21.67 5.74 -5.47
CA TYR A 14 -21.11 5.70 -6.82
C TYR A 14 -20.33 6.98 -7.17
N HIS A 15 -20.81 8.13 -6.73
CA HIS A 15 -20.12 9.39 -6.98
C HIS A 15 -18.72 9.42 -6.34
N LYS A 16 -18.59 9.02 -5.07
CA LYS A 16 -17.30 8.90 -4.41
C LYS A 16 -16.40 7.88 -5.09
N LEU A 17 -16.95 6.73 -5.48
CA LEU A 17 -16.17 5.71 -6.16
C LEU A 17 -15.64 6.21 -7.50
N ILE A 18 -16.48 6.85 -8.31
CA ILE A 18 -16.08 7.41 -9.60
C ILE A 18 -14.99 8.48 -9.43
N ILE A 19 -15.15 9.42 -8.50
CA ILE A 19 -14.14 10.45 -8.23
C ILE A 19 -12.80 9.81 -7.86
N THR A 20 -12.83 8.78 -7.01
CA THR A 20 -11.61 8.08 -6.59
C THR A 20 -10.93 7.35 -7.75
N LEU A 21 -11.71 6.71 -8.63
CA LEU A 21 -11.19 6.04 -9.82
C LEU A 21 -10.61 7.05 -10.83
N VAL A 22 -11.26 8.19 -11.04
CA VAL A 22 -10.73 9.26 -11.90
C VAL A 22 -9.41 9.79 -11.33
N PHE A 23 -9.35 10.06 -10.02
CA PHE A 23 -8.11 10.48 -9.37
C PHE A 23 -6.99 9.45 -9.56
N LEU A 24 -7.29 8.15 -9.37
CA LEU A 24 -6.33 7.07 -9.57
C LEU A 24 -5.81 7.03 -11.02
N ILE A 25 -6.70 7.15 -12.01
CA ILE A 25 -6.34 7.16 -13.43
C ILE A 25 -5.42 8.34 -13.74
N LEU A 26 -5.76 9.54 -13.29
CA LEU A 26 -4.93 10.74 -13.47
C LEU A 26 -3.55 10.57 -12.84
N PHE A 27 -3.49 9.92 -11.68
CA PHE A 27 -2.22 9.66 -10.98
C PHE A 27 -1.35 8.62 -11.72
N ILE A 28 -1.96 7.58 -12.28
CA ILE A 28 -1.25 6.59 -13.11
C ILE A 28 -0.69 7.26 -14.36
N ILE A 29 -1.47 8.11 -15.02
CA ILE A 29 -1.04 8.87 -16.20
C ILE A 29 0.15 9.78 -15.82
N ALA A 30 0.04 10.54 -14.75
CA ALA A 30 1.12 11.41 -14.27
C ALA A 30 2.39 10.59 -13.94
N GLU A 31 2.25 9.44 -13.29
CA GLU A 31 3.39 8.55 -13.00
C GLU A 31 4.10 8.10 -14.28
N ILE A 32 3.36 7.69 -15.32
CA ILE A 32 3.93 7.27 -16.59
C ILE A 32 4.76 8.41 -17.24
N PHE A 33 4.26 9.63 -17.24
CA PHE A 33 4.95 10.78 -17.83
C PHE A 33 6.17 11.25 -17.02
N PHE A 34 6.06 11.29 -15.71
CA PHE A 34 7.09 11.86 -14.82
C PHE A 34 8.06 10.84 -14.25
N ARG A 35 7.84 9.54 -14.49
CA ARG A 35 8.66 8.45 -13.94
C ARG A 35 10.15 8.64 -14.20
N ASN A 36 10.56 8.66 -15.46
CA ASN A 36 11.98 8.69 -15.82
C ASN A 36 12.68 9.99 -15.41
N PRO A 37 12.13 11.20 -15.66
CA PRO A 37 12.73 12.44 -15.19
C PRO A 37 12.95 12.49 -13.68
N LEU A 38 11.94 12.09 -12.90
CA LEU A 38 12.03 12.08 -11.44
C LEU A 38 12.97 11.00 -10.92
N PHE A 39 13.01 9.83 -11.55
CA PHE A 39 13.90 8.76 -11.19
C PHE A 39 15.38 9.19 -11.37
N ASN A 40 15.76 9.70 -12.53
CA ASN A 40 17.12 10.13 -12.82
C ASN A 40 17.57 11.29 -11.91
N LYS A 41 16.66 12.23 -11.63
CA LYS A 41 16.92 13.30 -10.67
C LYS A 41 17.15 12.76 -9.26
N SER A 42 16.36 11.74 -8.87
CA SER A 42 16.49 11.11 -7.56
C SER A 42 17.81 10.41 -7.35
N VAL A 43 18.31 9.68 -8.35
CA VAL A 43 19.59 8.97 -8.28
C VAL A 43 20.73 9.95 -7.95
N LYS A 44 20.82 11.08 -8.67
CA LYS A 44 21.82 12.13 -8.41
C LYS A 44 21.68 12.75 -7.02
N LEU A 45 20.47 13.06 -6.63
CA LEU A 45 20.18 13.68 -5.33
C LEU A 45 20.53 12.75 -4.16
N ILE A 46 20.26 11.44 -4.29
CA ILE A 46 20.60 10.44 -3.27
C ILE A 46 22.11 10.35 -3.10
N GLU A 47 22.86 10.27 -4.20
CA GLU A 47 24.33 10.23 -4.19
C GLU A 47 24.93 11.44 -3.48
N GLU A 48 24.52 12.66 -3.89
CA GLU A 48 24.97 13.90 -3.27
C GLU A 48 24.65 13.96 -1.76
N PHE A 49 23.47 13.48 -1.36
CA PHE A 49 23.07 13.48 0.04
C PHE A 49 23.86 12.47 0.87
N GLN A 50 24.12 11.30 0.32
CA GLN A 50 24.87 10.25 1.01
C GLN A 50 26.35 10.61 1.17
N LEU A 51 26.95 11.32 0.21
CA LEU A 51 28.33 11.82 0.31
C LEU A 51 28.52 12.84 1.44
N LYS A 52 27.50 13.63 1.73
CA LYS A 52 27.53 14.69 2.76
C LYS A 52 27.22 14.20 4.16
N THR A 53 26.74 12.97 4.32
CA THR A 53 26.20 12.46 5.58
C THR A 53 27.01 11.28 6.14
N GLY A 54 27.11 11.21 7.46
CA GLY A 54 27.84 10.15 8.17
C GLY A 54 26.96 8.97 8.55
N LYS A 55 27.61 7.89 9.01
CA LYS A 55 26.95 6.63 9.44
C LYS A 55 25.91 6.81 10.56
N LYS A 56 26.09 7.80 11.43
CA LYS A 56 25.09 8.09 12.50
C LYS A 56 23.74 8.53 11.91
N PHE A 57 23.78 9.38 10.87
CA PHE A 57 22.58 9.84 10.19
C PHE A 57 21.92 8.71 9.40
N GLU A 58 22.71 7.82 8.80
CA GLU A 58 22.21 6.63 8.14
C GLU A 58 21.42 5.72 9.12
N ASN A 59 21.99 5.46 10.31
CA ASN A 59 21.30 4.67 11.34
C ASN A 59 19.99 5.33 11.81
N PHE A 60 19.98 6.66 11.95
CA PHE A 60 18.78 7.42 12.27
C PHE A 60 17.71 7.26 11.18
N MET A 61 18.07 7.35 9.90
CA MET A 61 17.14 7.14 8.78
C MET A 61 16.63 5.69 8.70
N LYS A 62 17.45 4.70 9.06
CA LYS A 62 17.01 3.30 9.20
C LYS A 62 15.95 3.15 10.29
N THR A 63 16.16 3.81 11.43
CA THR A 63 15.18 3.82 12.52
C THR A 63 13.85 4.43 12.08
N ILE A 64 13.89 5.57 11.38
CA ILE A 64 12.68 6.20 10.83
C ILE A 64 11.99 5.27 9.83
N SER A 65 12.75 4.62 8.95
CA SER A 65 12.20 3.67 7.98
C SER A 65 11.41 2.53 8.67
N ASN A 66 11.89 2.06 9.83
CA ASN A 66 11.23 1.00 10.58
C ASN A 66 9.87 1.40 11.17
N PHE A 67 9.56 2.70 11.28
CA PHE A 67 8.22 3.13 11.69
C PHE A 67 7.13 2.70 10.71
N ALA A 68 7.46 2.38 9.46
CA ALA A 68 6.49 1.75 8.56
C ALA A 68 5.91 0.44 9.13
N TYR A 69 6.65 -0.25 9.98
CA TYR A 69 6.22 -1.48 10.65
C TYR A 69 5.42 -1.26 11.95
N ALA A 70 5.17 0.00 12.34
CA ALA A 70 4.28 0.31 13.48
C ALA A 70 2.84 -0.20 13.28
N ILE A 71 2.51 -0.63 12.07
CA ILE A 71 1.27 -1.36 11.76
C ILE A 71 1.00 -2.52 12.71
N PHE A 72 2.04 -3.27 13.11
CA PHE A 72 1.88 -4.38 14.06
C PHE A 72 1.50 -3.87 15.45
N ILE A 73 2.07 -2.73 15.87
CA ILE A 73 1.69 -2.06 17.11
C ILE A 73 0.24 -1.57 17.03
N PHE A 74 -0.15 -0.99 15.89
CA PHE A 74 -1.54 -0.53 15.69
C PHE A 74 -2.55 -1.68 15.68
N ILE A 75 -2.19 -2.86 15.17
CA ILE A 75 -3.05 -4.06 15.27
C ILE A 75 -3.28 -4.41 16.74
N ILE A 76 -2.23 -4.39 17.57
CA ILE A 76 -2.33 -4.69 19.00
C ILE A 76 -3.19 -3.64 19.71
N ILE A 77 -2.94 -2.34 19.46
CA ILE A 77 -3.73 -1.26 20.05
C ILE A 77 -5.21 -1.40 19.63
N ASN A 78 -5.48 -1.61 18.35
CA ASN A 78 -6.84 -1.80 17.83
C ASN A 78 -7.56 -2.98 18.50
N TYR A 79 -6.83 -4.07 18.76
CA TYR A 79 -7.40 -5.26 19.40
C TYR A 79 -7.97 -4.95 20.79
N PHE A 80 -7.29 -4.10 21.57
CA PHE A 80 -7.73 -3.72 22.91
C PHE A 80 -8.67 -2.52 22.98
N THR A 81 -8.71 -1.68 21.93
CA THR A 81 -9.41 -0.39 22.01
C THR A 81 -10.61 -0.26 21.06
N LEU A 82 -10.67 -1.06 20.00
CA LEU A 82 -11.72 -0.94 18.99
C LEU A 82 -12.67 -2.14 18.97
N PRO A 83 -13.94 -1.92 18.65
CA PRO A 83 -14.87 -3.02 18.40
C PRO A 83 -14.43 -3.86 17.19
N LEU A 84 -14.79 -5.14 17.18
CA LEU A 84 -14.33 -6.13 16.22
C LEU A 84 -14.52 -5.70 14.75
N SER A 85 -15.66 -5.07 14.45
CA SER A 85 -15.93 -4.56 13.09
C SER A 85 -14.91 -3.51 12.60
N LYS A 86 -14.41 -2.65 13.49
CA LYS A 86 -13.38 -1.65 13.16
C LYS A 86 -11.99 -2.28 13.05
N GLN A 87 -11.70 -3.30 13.88
CA GLN A 87 -10.47 -4.09 13.76
C GLN A 87 -10.37 -4.74 12.38
N TYR A 88 -11.46 -5.37 11.91
CA TYR A 88 -11.50 -5.96 10.58
C TYR A 88 -11.24 -4.95 9.47
N ILE A 89 -11.85 -3.76 9.53
CA ILE A 89 -11.61 -2.70 8.54
C ILE A 89 -10.14 -2.31 8.49
N TYR A 90 -9.51 -2.14 9.65
CA TYR A 90 -8.08 -1.81 9.70
C TYR A 90 -7.22 -2.89 9.06
N ILE A 91 -7.38 -4.13 9.48
CA ILE A 91 -6.60 -5.26 8.98
C ILE A 91 -6.84 -5.47 7.47
N PHE A 92 -8.09 -5.38 7.03
CA PHE A 92 -8.44 -5.47 5.60
C PHE A 92 -7.75 -4.38 4.77
N THR A 93 -7.74 -3.15 5.28
CA THR A 93 -7.09 -2.01 4.62
C THR A 93 -5.59 -2.26 4.44
N CYS A 94 -4.94 -2.78 5.47
CA CYS A 94 -3.51 -3.10 5.43
C CYS A 94 -3.20 -4.25 4.45
N ILE A 95 -3.98 -5.32 4.50
CA ILE A 95 -3.82 -6.48 3.61
C ILE A 95 -4.04 -6.07 2.15
N LEU A 96 -5.07 -5.29 1.86
CA LEU A 96 -5.36 -4.77 0.54
C LEU A 96 -4.20 -3.93 0.01
N SER A 97 -3.64 -3.06 0.85
CA SER A 97 -2.47 -2.26 0.49
C SER A 97 -1.26 -3.13 0.13
N PHE A 98 -0.95 -4.14 0.92
CA PHE A 98 0.12 -5.08 0.61
C PHE A 98 -0.11 -5.85 -0.69
N TYR A 99 -1.34 -6.30 -0.93
CA TYR A 99 -1.70 -7.03 -2.14
C TYR A 99 -1.49 -6.16 -3.40
N ILE A 100 -1.99 -4.93 -3.36
CA ILE A 100 -1.86 -3.99 -4.48
C ILE A 100 -0.38 -3.61 -4.70
N ASP A 101 0.41 -3.39 -3.63
CA ASP A 101 1.85 -3.11 -3.73
C ASP A 101 2.58 -4.19 -4.51
N ASN A 102 2.36 -5.46 -4.17
CA ASN A 102 3.02 -6.57 -4.85
C ASN A 102 2.60 -6.70 -6.32
N ILE A 103 1.31 -6.54 -6.63
CA ILE A 103 0.83 -6.56 -8.01
C ILE A 103 1.47 -5.42 -8.83
N LEU A 104 1.46 -4.20 -8.31
CA LEU A 104 2.02 -3.05 -9.01
C LEU A 104 3.52 -3.20 -9.25
N LYS A 105 4.28 -3.73 -8.29
CA LYS A 105 5.71 -4.04 -8.48
C LYS A 105 5.95 -4.98 -9.64
N ILE A 106 5.13 -6.01 -9.77
CA ILE A 106 5.23 -6.97 -10.89
C ILE A 106 4.85 -6.32 -12.22
N ILE A 107 3.85 -5.42 -12.24
CA ILE A 107 3.44 -4.70 -13.44
C ILE A 107 4.50 -3.70 -13.89
N TYR A 108 4.98 -2.85 -12.98
CA TYR A 108 5.91 -1.77 -13.32
C TYR A 108 7.34 -2.23 -13.55
N ARG A 109 7.82 -3.21 -12.80
CA ARG A 109 9.18 -3.77 -12.88
C ARG A 109 10.28 -2.72 -12.91
N ASN A 110 10.08 -1.59 -12.24
CA ASN A 110 11.05 -0.51 -12.23
C ASN A 110 12.24 -0.83 -11.32
N PRO A 111 13.47 -0.46 -11.70
CA PRO A 111 14.64 -0.64 -10.88
C PRO A 111 14.59 0.23 -9.62
N ARG A 112 15.40 -0.13 -8.65
CA ARG A 112 15.70 0.73 -7.51
C ARG A 112 16.88 1.64 -7.83
N PRO A 113 17.01 2.82 -7.18
CA PRO A 113 18.12 3.76 -7.44
C PRO A 113 19.51 3.12 -7.33
N PHE A 114 19.74 2.25 -6.35
CA PHE A 114 21.05 1.61 -6.17
C PHE A 114 21.42 0.58 -7.27
N PHE A 115 20.50 0.22 -8.16
CA PHE A 115 20.83 -0.60 -9.33
C PHE A 115 21.45 0.24 -10.46
N GLU A 116 21.08 1.53 -10.53
CA GLU A 116 21.59 2.43 -11.57
C GLU A 116 22.92 3.10 -11.18
N ASN A 117 23.16 3.28 -9.87
CA ASN A 117 24.39 3.88 -9.37
C ASN A 117 24.98 3.03 -8.23
N LYS A 118 26.20 2.50 -8.47
CA LYS A 118 26.92 1.63 -7.51
C LYS A 118 27.45 2.38 -6.29
N ASP A 119 27.59 3.70 -6.37
CA ASP A 119 28.12 4.54 -5.30
C ASP A 119 27.05 4.84 -4.22
N ILE A 120 25.76 4.60 -4.54
CA ILE A 120 24.69 4.72 -3.57
C ILE A 120 24.81 3.60 -2.53
N ARG A 121 24.85 3.97 -1.25
CA ARG A 121 24.88 3.01 -0.13
C ARG A 121 23.64 2.14 -0.14
N LYS A 122 23.88 0.84 -0.02
CA LYS A 122 22.80 -0.16 -0.19
C LYS A 122 22.24 -0.60 1.15
N GLU A 123 20.94 -0.55 1.26
CA GLU A 123 20.21 -1.50 2.10
C GLU A 123 19.84 -2.68 1.20
N CYS A 124 20.04 -3.94 1.66
CA CYS A 124 19.65 -5.12 0.90
C CYS A 124 18.13 -5.27 0.89
N ASP A 125 17.47 -4.50 0.05
CA ASP A 125 16.04 -4.60 -0.19
C ASP A 125 15.80 -5.17 -1.59
N GLY A 126 15.30 -6.38 -1.68
CA GLY A 126 15.09 -7.06 -2.96
C GLY A 126 13.81 -6.63 -3.65
N GLY A 127 13.63 -7.11 -4.90
CA GLY A 127 12.44 -6.88 -5.70
C GLY A 127 12.41 -5.51 -6.37
N PHE A 128 11.32 -5.26 -7.12
CA PHE A 128 11.16 -4.02 -7.87
C PHE A 128 10.91 -2.80 -6.98
N GLY A 129 11.26 -1.61 -7.50
CA GLY A 129 11.20 -0.38 -6.74
C GLY A 129 9.84 0.34 -6.75
N ASN A 130 8.98 0.10 -7.73
CA ASN A 130 7.77 0.90 -7.93
C ASN A 130 6.48 0.08 -7.74
N PRO A 131 5.58 0.51 -6.85
CA PRO A 131 5.68 1.61 -5.89
C PRO A 131 6.54 1.28 -4.67
N SER A 132 6.76 2.28 -3.78
CA SER A 132 7.37 2.04 -2.49
C SER A 132 6.38 1.45 -1.50
N GLY A 133 6.60 0.20 -1.09
CA GLY A 133 5.73 -0.48 -0.13
C GLY A 133 5.69 0.20 1.25
N HIS A 134 6.81 0.76 1.73
CA HIS A 134 6.84 1.51 3.00
C HIS A 134 5.98 2.78 2.91
N ALA A 135 6.07 3.53 1.81
CA ALA A 135 5.26 4.73 1.60
C ALA A 135 3.77 4.38 1.48
N MET A 136 3.46 3.35 0.71
CA MET A 136 2.09 2.89 0.49
C MET A 136 1.45 2.39 1.78
N LEU A 137 2.14 1.50 2.49
CA LEU A 137 1.63 0.94 3.73
C LEU A 137 1.49 2.00 4.82
N SER A 138 2.49 2.87 5.00
CA SER A 138 2.40 3.90 6.04
C SER A 138 1.26 4.88 5.76
N SER A 139 1.11 5.40 4.53
CA SER A 139 0.01 6.32 4.20
C SER A 139 -1.36 5.67 4.41
N CYS A 140 -1.52 4.41 4.03
CA CYS A 140 -2.76 3.67 4.18
C CYS A 140 -3.08 3.37 5.65
N SER A 141 -2.14 2.73 6.37
CA SER A 141 -2.37 2.22 7.73
C SER A 141 -2.47 3.34 8.77
N TYR A 142 -1.60 4.36 8.70
CA TYR A 142 -1.62 5.45 9.67
C TYR A 142 -2.88 6.30 9.56
N LEU A 143 -3.33 6.61 8.33
CA LEU A 143 -4.58 7.35 8.13
C LEU A 143 -5.80 6.55 8.57
N CYS A 144 -5.83 5.25 8.24
CA CYS A 144 -6.93 4.37 8.66
C CYS A 144 -6.97 4.26 10.21
N PHE A 145 -5.83 4.04 10.85
CA PHE A 145 -5.73 3.98 12.30
C PHE A 145 -6.22 5.26 12.96
N LEU A 146 -5.69 6.41 12.53
CA LEU A 146 -6.09 7.71 13.06
C LEU A 146 -7.60 7.94 12.94
N GLN A 147 -8.17 7.64 11.78
CA GLN A 147 -9.58 7.87 11.53
C GLN A 147 -10.47 6.98 12.41
N LEU A 148 -10.09 5.72 12.59
CA LEU A 148 -10.81 4.81 13.48
C LEU A 148 -10.75 5.27 14.94
N MET A 149 -9.59 5.77 15.40
CA MET A 149 -9.44 6.36 16.73
C MET A 149 -10.28 7.63 16.92
N ILE A 150 -10.29 8.51 15.91
CA ILE A 150 -11.12 9.72 15.93
C ILE A 150 -12.60 9.39 16.09
N GLU A 151 -13.07 8.34 15.41
CA GLU A 151 -14.47 7.92 15.49
C GLU A 151 -14.84 7.19 16.77
N GLU A 152 -13.90 6.42 17.33
CA GLU A 152 -14.16 5.69 18.56
C GLU A 152 -14.18 6.60 19.78
N PHE A 153 -13.17 7.46 19.89
CA PHE A 153 -12.96 8.28 21.08
C PHE A 153 -13.59 9.68 20.99
N ASN A 154 -14.32 9.98 19.92
CA ASN A 154 -14.96 11.28 19.69
C ASN A 154 -14.05 12.48 20.04
N LEU A 155 -12.82 12.46 19.53
CA LEU A 155 -11.79 13.43 19.83
C LEU A 155 -12.25 14.87 19.51
N ASN A 156 -11.80 15.84 20.29
CA ASN A 156 -12.09 17.25 19.99
C ASN A 156 -11.39 17.72 18.70
N PHE A 157 -11.89 18.81 18.13
CA PHE A 157 -11.44 19.30 16.82
C PHE A 157 -9.95 19.65 16.78
N ILE A 158 -9.43 20.29 17.82
CA ILE A 158 -8.02 20.68 17.89
C ILE A 158 -7.11 19.45 17.91
N LEU A 159 -7.45 18.45 18.72
CA LEU A 159 -6.68 17.21 18.83
C LEU A 159 -6.70 16.43 17.48
N LYS A 160 -7.84 16.41 16.77
CA LYS A 160 -7.92 15.83 15.42
C LYS A 160 -6.91 16.46 14.46
N ILE A 161 -6.82 17.79 14.44
CA ILE A 161 -5.88 18.52 13.58
C ILE A 161 -4.44 18.18 13.97
N ILE A 162 -4.10 18.23 15.24
CA ILE A 162 -2.75 17.95 15.73
C ILE A 162 -2.33 16.54 15.34
N LEU A 163 -3.16 15.53 15.62
CA LEU A 163 -2.87 14.14 15.28
C LEU A 163 -2.77 13.92 13.78
N PHE A 164 -3.61 14.58 12.98
CA PHE A 164 -3.54 14.50 11.52
C PHE A 164 -2.20 15.06 10.99
N ILE A 165 -1.78 16.22 11.49
CA ILE A 165 -0.48 16.82 11.13
C ILE A 165 0.67 15.89 11.52
N LEU A 166 0.65 15.33 12.74
CA LEU A 166 1.66 14.40 13.21
C LEU A 166 1.74 13.15 12.31
N VAL A 167 0.62 12.56 11.96
CA VAL A 167 0.56 11.40 11.06
C VAL A 167 1.16 11.73 9.70
N ILE A 168 0.78 12.86 9.11
CA ILE A 168 1.32 13.29 7.81
C ILE A 168 2.85 13.49 7.89
N LEU A 169 3.34 14.12 8.94
CA LEU A 169 4.79 14.31 9.15
C LEU A 169 5.52 12.98 9.25
N ILE A 170 5.01 12.02 10.04
CA ILE A 170 5.62 10.69 10.17
C ILE A 170 5.65 9.97 8.82
N VAL A 171 4.54 9.98 8.09
CA VAL A 171 4.45 9.35 6.77
C VAL A 171 5.46 9.95 5.79
N ILE A 172 5.58 11.28 5.74
CA ILE A 172 6.56 11.97 4.90
C ILE A 172 8.00 11.59 5.32
N LEU A 173 8.30 11.56 6.61
CA LEU A 173 9.63 11.18 7.11
C LEU A 173 9.99 9.74 6.75
N ILE A 174 9.04 8.80 6.81
CA ILE A 174 9.23 7.43 6.34
C ILE A 174 9.65 7.44 4.86
N GLY A 175 8.96 8.16 3.99
CA GLY A 175 9.33 8.25 2.58
C GLY A 175 10.69 8.89 2.33
N ILE A 176 10.99 9.99 3.02
CA ILE A 176 12.31 10.65 2.94
C ILE A 176 13.42 9.66 3.36
N SER A 177 13.18 8.87 4.41
CA SER A 177 14.16 7.87 4.84
C SER A 177 14.45 6.83 3.75
N ARG A 178 13.43 6.39 2.99
CA ARG A 178 13.60 5.42 1.90
C ARG A 178 14.37 6.02 0.71
N ILE A 179 14.18 7.31 0.43
CA ILE A 179 14.97 8.02 -0.58
C ILE A 179 16.43 8.10 -0.11
N PHE A 180 16.66 8.57 1.12
CA PHE A 180 18.00 8.69 1.68
C PHE A 180 18.76 7.35 1.68
N LEU A 181 18.10 6.24 2.02
CA LEU A 181 18.69 4.90 2.02
C LEU A 181 18.99 4.37 0.59
N GLY A 182 18.58 5.08 -0.46
CA GLY A 182 18.82 4.71 -1.85
C GLY A 182 17.95 3.57 -2.38
N VAL A 183 16.96 3.15 -1.60
CA VAL A 183 16.12 1.99 -1.95
C VAL A 183 14.90 2.35 -2.78
N HIS A 184 14.50 3.64 -2.79
CA HIS A 184 13.42 4.16 -3.61
C HIS A 184 13.72 5.56 -4.13
N SER A 185 13.22 5.87 -5.33
CA SER A 185 13.24 7.21 -5.91
C SER A 185 12.02 8.05 -5.50
N ILE A 186 12.07 9.35 -5.76
CA ILE A 186 10.99 10.29 -5.40
C ILE A 186 9.65 9.89 -6.04
N ASN A 187 9.65 9.55 -7.34
CA ASN A 187 8.42 9.11 -8.02
C ASN A 187 7.83 7.84 -7.40
N GLN A 188 8.68 6.86 -7.02
CA GLN A 188 8.23 5.61 -6.38
C GLN A 188 7.60 5.87 -4.99
N ILE A 189 8.10 6.87 -4.26
CA ILE A 189 7.54 7.29 -2.97
C ILE A 189 6.20 8.00 -3.16
N ILE A 190 6.15 9.01 -4.05
CA ILE A 190 4.93 9.77 -4.31
C ILE A 190 3.82 8.84 -4.81
N TYR A 191 4.16 7.92 -5.71
CA TYR A 191 3.21 6.95 -6.22
C TYR A 191 2.72 5.98 -5.13
N GLY A 192 3.63 5.51 -4.26
CA GLY A 192 3.27 4.71 -3.09
C GLY A 192 2.28 5.44 -2.17
N TYR A 193 2.53 6.72 -1.85
CA TYR A 193 1.60 7.52 -1.05
C TYR A 193 0.23 7.66 -1.70
N ALA A 194 0.19 7.94 -3.00
CA ALA A 194 -1.07 8.12 -3.72
C ALA A 194 -1.92 6.84 -3.71
N ILE A 195 -1.31 5.69 -4.00
CA ILE A 195 -2.02 4.40 -3.98
C ILE A 195 -2.45 4.05 -2.55
N GLY A 196 -1.58 4.24 -1.54
CA GLY A 196 -1.93 4.01 -0.14
C GLY A 196 -3.11 4.87 0.31
N PHE A 197 -3.12 6.16 -0.07
CA PHE A 197 -4.25 7.06 0.18
C PHE A 197 -5.53 6.57 -0.51
N VAL A 198 -5.45 6.14 -1.77
CA VAL A 198 -6.59 5.58 -2.51
C VAL A 198 -7.13 4.32 -1.82
N CYS A 199 -6.28 3.41 -1.39
CA CYS A 199 -6.68 2.22 -0.64
C CYS A 199 -7.43 2.59 0.65
N TYR A 200 -6.87 3.48 1.45
CA TYR A 200 -7.51 4.02 2.65
C TYR A 200 -8.87 4.64 2.31
N PHE A 201 -8.91 5.54 1.32
CA PHE A 201 -10.13 6.26 0.96
C PHE A 201 -11.24 5.32 0.47
N ILE A 202 -10.94 4.35 -0.38
CA ILE A 202 -11.90 3.37 -0.86
C ILE A 202 -12.45 2.54 0.32
N VAL A 203 -11.58 1.95 1.12
CA VAL A 203 -12.03 1.08 2.20
C VAL A 203 -12.81 1.86 3.25
N PHE A 204 -12.30 3.01 3.66
CA PHE A 204 -12.93 3.76 4.74
C PHE A 204 -14.13 4.60 4.27
N HIS A 205 -13.95 5.47 3.28
CA HIS A 205 -14.99 6.42 2.88
C HIS A 205 -16.03 5.86 1.92
N VAL A 206 -15.66 4.85 1.12
CA VAL A 206 -16.59 4.23 0.17
C VAL A 206 -17.27 3.03 0.82
N PHE A 207 -16.51 2.08 1.37
CA PHE A 207 -17.11 0.85 1.91
C PHE A 207 -17.58 0.99 3.37
N TYR A 208 -16.73 1.47 4.28
CA TYR A 208 -17.07 1.50 5.70
C TYR A 208 -18.14 2.54 6.04
N LEU A 209 -17.96 3.82 5.66
CA LEU A 209 -18.96 4.86 5.93
C LEU A 209 -20.28 4.64 5.19
N GLN A 210 -20.23 3.99 4.03
CA GLN A 210 -21.40 3.66 3.22
C GLN A 210 -21.82 2.18 3.41
N ARG A 211 -21.55 1.61 4.59
CA ARG A 211 -21.72 0.18 4.87
C ARG A 211 -23.08 -0.41 4.50
N LYS A 212 -24.19 0.33 4.63
CA LYS A 212 -25.50 -0.13 4.18
C LYS A 212 -25.56 -0.32 2.66
N SER A 213 -25.07 0.67 1.90
CA SER A 213 -25.02 0.61 0.43
C SER A 213 -23.97 -0.40 -0.06
N ALA A 214 -22.84 -0.50 0.64
CA ALA A 214 -21.81 -1.50 0.34
C ALA A 214 -22.32 -2.92 0.64
N LYS A 215 -23.00 -3.15 1.77
CA LYS A 215 -23.61 -4.45 2.07
C LYS A 215 -24.64 -4.85 1.02
N LEU A 216 -25.50 -3.93 0.56
CA LEU A 216 -26.44 -4.19 -0.52
C LEU A 216 -25.73 -4.53 -1.83
N PHE A 217 -24.71 -3.78 -2.20
CA PHE A 217 -23.90 -4.05 -3.38
C PHE A 217 -23.27 -5.45 -3.34
N PHE A 218 -22.62 -5.80 -2.23
CA PHE A 218 -22.01 -7.12 -2.07
C PHE A 218 -23.05 -8.23 -1.94
N TYR A 219 -24.20 -7.96 -1.33
CA TYR A 219 -25.30 -8.91 -1.22
C TYR A 219 -25.91 -9.21 -2.60
N GLU A 220 -26.21 -8.19 -3.40
CA GLU A 220 -26.69 -8.36 -4.77
C GLU A 220 -25.65 -9.11 -5.64
N PHE A 221 -24.36 -8.85 -5.43
CA PHE A 221 -23.28 -9.54 -6.11
C PHE A 221 -23.13 -11.00 -5.67
N ARG A 222 -23.27 -11.26 -4.37
CA ARG A 222 -23.13 -12.60 -3.75
C ARG A 222 -24.30 -13.54 -4.07
N MET A 223 -25.51 -13.03 -4.16
CA MET A 223 -26.71 -13.86 -4.39
C MET A 223 -26.63 -14.69 -5.69
N LYS A 224 -25.67 -14.38 -6.53
CA LYS A 224 -25.27 -15.25 -7.64
C LYS A 224 -24.03 -16.02 -7.24
N ILE A 225 -24.20 -17.24 -6.68
CA ILE A 225 -23.09 -18.15 -6.33
C ILE A 225 -22.07 -18.28 -7.48
N LYS A 226 -22.55 -18.22 -8.73
CA LYS A 226 -21.69 -18.14 -9.93
C LYS A 226 -20.69 -16.99 -9.88
N ASN A 227 -21.08 -15.81 -9.43
CA ASN A 227 -20.19 -14.63 -9.39
C ASN A 227 -19.10 -14.78 -8.30
N LEU A 228 -19.41 -15.44 -7.19
CA LEU A 228 -18.43 -15.76 -6.16
C LEU A 228 -17.36 -16.71 -6.71
N ILE A 229 -17.78 -17.81 -7.32
CA ILE A 229 -16.87 -18.79 -7.92
C ILE A 229 -16.02 -18.14 -9.01
N ILE A 230 -16.61 -17.33 -9.88
CA ILE A 230 -15.91 -16.59 -10.92
C ILE A 230 -14.87 -15.63 -10.32
N SER A 231 -15.24 -14.90 -9.24
CA SER A 231 -14.32 -13.98 -8.57
C SER A 231 -13.13 -14.72 -7.95
N ILE A 232 -13.37 -15.87 -7.33
CA ILE A 232 -12.32 -16.74 -6.78
C ILE A 232 -11.37 -17.21 -7.89
N ILE A 233 -11.93 -17.76 -8.96
CA ILE A 233 -11.14 -18.24 -10.10
C ILE A 233 -10.33 -17.10 -10.72
N LEU A 234 -10.92 -15.91 -10.90
CA LEU A 234 -10.23 -14.74 -11.44
C LEU A 234 -9.08 -14.27 -10.53
N ILE A 235 -9.27 -14.22 -9.21
CA ILE A 235 -8.20 -13.85 -8.28
C ILE A 235 -7.06 -14.86 -8.34
N ILE A 236 -7.38 -16.16 -8.33
CA ILE A 236 -6.38 -17.21 -8.44
C ILE A 236 -5.65 -17.14 -9.80
N LEU A 237 -6.39 -16.99 -10.89
CA LEU A 237 -5.84 -16.90 -12.23
C LEU A 237 -4.94 -15.66 -12.39
N ILE A 238 -5.40 -14.49 -11.95
CA ILE A 238 -4.62 -13.25 -11.97
C ILE A 238 -3.34 -13.42 -11.15
N SER A 239 -3.45 -13.96 -9.93
CA SER A 239 -2.29 -14.20 -9.07
C SER A 239 -1.30 -15.20 -9.71
N PHE A 240 -1.81 -16.27 -10.32
CA PHE A 240 -0.99 -17.24 -11.04
C PHE A 240 -0.29 -16.59 -12.26
N LEU A 241 -1.02 -15.82 -13.08
CA LEU A 241 -0.45 -15.13 -14.23
C LEU A 241 0.64 -14.12 -13.81
N PHE A 242 0.47 -13.45 -12.68
CA PHE A 242 1.49 -12.56 -12.14
C PHE A 242 2.73 -13.32 -11.66
N ILE A 243 2.56 -14.42 -10.93
CA ILE A 243 3.67 -15.27 -10.48
C ILE A 243 4.42 -15.86 -11.68
N PHE A 244 3.68 -16.38 -12.67
CA PHE A 244 4.25 -16.94 -13.90
C PHE A 244 4.95 -15.86 -14.74
N GLY A 245 4.32 -14.70 -14.96
CA GLY A 245 4.93 -13.57 -15.65
C GLY A 245 6.18 -13.03 -14.93
N TYR A 246 6.22 -13.11 -13.60
CA TYR A 246 7.40 -12.79 -12.81
C TYR A 246 8.52 -13.81 -13.05
N SER A 247 8.21 -15.10 -13.05
CA SER A 247 9.19 -16.17 -13.28
C SER A 247 9.82 -16.12 -14.65
N LEU A 248 9.05 -15.82 -15.71
CA LEU A 248 9.55 -15.73 -17.09
C LEU A 248 10.50 -14.55 -17.34
N ASN A 249 10.33 -13.44 -16.63
CA ASN A 249 11.16 -12.25 -16.82
C ASN A 249 12.18 -12.04 -15.68
N TYR A 250 12.36 -13.02 -14.84
CA TYR A 250 13.24 -12.98 -13.70
C TYR A 250 14.70 -12.76 -14.10
N ASN A 251 15.13 -13.32 -15.23
CA ASN A 251 16.52 -13.33 -15.67
C ASN A 251 17.12 -11.94 -15.97
N LYS A 252 16.34 -10.96 -16.47
CA LYS A 252 16.89 -9.67 -16.89
C LYS A 252 17.25 -8.71 -15.72
N TYR A 253 16.53 -8.79 -14.59
CA TYR A 253 16.81 -7.99 -13.38
C TYR A 253 17.49 -8.80 -12.28
N TYR A 254 17.58 -10.10 -12.47
CA TYR A 254 18.22 -11.04 -11.58
C TYR A 254 19.73 -10.81 -11.55
N GLU A 255 20.37 -10.59 -12.68
CA GLU A 255 21.79 -10.28 -12.76
C GLU A 255 22.16 -9.03 -11.95
N TYR A 256 21.31 -7.99 -11.94
CA TYR A 256 21.53 -6.76 -11.19
C TYR A 256 21.37 -6.93 -9.66
N SER A 257 20.51 -7.82 -9.21
CA SER A 257 20.31 -8.06 -7.77
C SER A 257 21.29 -9.07 -7.19
N ILE A 258 21.94 -9.87 -8.03
CA ILE A 258 22.76 -11.03 -7.64
C ILE A 258 24.09 -10.61 -7.04
N PHE A 259 24.75 -9.63 -7.60
CA PHE A 259 26.16 -9.35 -7.29
C PHE A 259 26.44 -8.85 -5.87
N ASP A 260 25.45 -8.30 -5.15
CA ASP A 260 25.69 -7.66 -3.86
C ASP A 260 24.83 -8.12 -2.67
N CYS A 261 23.88 -9.04 -2.87
CA CYS A 261 23.03 -9.55 -1.80
C CYS A 261 22.90 -11.09 -1.83
N GLU A 262 24.00 -11.77 -2.03
CA GLU A 262 24.06 -13.21 -2.35
C GLU A 262 23.38 -14.17 -1.36
N LEU A 263 23.24 -13.82 -0.10
CA LEU A 263 22.80 -14.75 0.95
C LEU A 263 21.29 -14.74 1.26
N LYS A 264 20.49 -13.80 0.72
CA LYS A 264 19.04 -13.69 1.02
C LYS A 264 18.11 -14.03 -0.14
N LYS A 265 18.63 -14.50 -1.23
CA LYS A 265 18.04 -14.54 -2.56
C LYS A 265 16.93 -15.55 -2.80
N GLU A 266 17.23 -16.82 -2.54
CA GLU A 266 16.28 -17.92 -2.83
C GLU A 266 15.05 -17.90 -1.93
N ARG A 267 15.22 -17.45 -0.68
CA ARG A 267 14.13 -17.34 0.29
C ARG A 267 13.12 -16.24 -0.02
N LYS A 268 13.55 -15.17 -0.71
CA LYS A 268 12.65 -14.01 -0.92
C LYS A 268 11.61 -14.29 -2.02
N PHE A 269 11.99 -14.98 -3.08
CA PHE A 269 11.03 -15.37 -4.14
C PHE A 269 9.95 -16.31 -3.62
N LEU A 270 10.35 -17.33 -2.86
CA LEU A 270 9.41 -18.26 -2.22
C LEU A 270 8.50 -17.52 -1.22
N ASN A 271 9.08 -16.60 -0.45
CA ASN A 271 8.34 -15.80 0.53
C ASN A 271 7.34 -14.84 -0.12
N ASP A 272 7.68 -14.18 -1.24
CA ASP A 272 6.77 -13.27 -1.94
C ASP A 272 5.57 -14.03 -2.53
N GLY A 273 5.79 -15.25 -3.06
CA GLY A 273 4.71 -16.11 -3.58
C GLY A 273 3.82 -16.69 -2.46
N ILE A 274 4.41 -17.17 -1.37
CA ILE A 274 3.69 -17.68 -0.18
C ILE A 274 2.93 -16.52 0.46
N PHE A 275 3.54 -15.33 0.56
CA PHE A 275 2.92 -14.14 1.12
C PHE A 275 1.71 -13.69 0.29
N LEU A 276 1.81 -13.74 -1.05
CA LEU A 276 0.69 -13.45 -1.94
C LEU A 276 -0.46 -14.45 -1.74
N GLY A 277 -0.15 -15.73 -1.59
CA GLY A 277 -1.14 -16.78 -1.29
C GLY A 277 -1.83 -16.57 0.05
N LEU A 278 -1.08 -16.24 1.10
CA LEU A 278 -1.64 -15.92 2.43
C LEU A 278 -2.54 -14.68 2.39
N ILE A 279 -2.15 -13.64 1.64
CA ILE A 279 -2.97 -12.44 1.44
C ILE A 279 -4.29 -12.79 0.77
N ILE A 280 -4.29 -13.65 -0.23
CA ILE A 280 -5.51 -14.11 -0.91
C ILE A 280 -6.43 -14.83 0.07
N VAL A 281 -5.91 -15.75 0.87
CA VAL A 281 -6.68 -16.47 1.90
C VAL A 281 -7.26 -15.50 2.93
N CYS A 282 -6.48 -14.52 3.37
CA CYS A 282 -6.95 -13.48 4.29
C CYS A 282 -8.05 -12.62 3.66
N LEU A 283 -7.89 -12.17 2.41
CA LEU A 283 -8.94 -11.42 1.70
C LEU A 283 -10.24 -12.20 1.60
N PHE A 284 -10.16 -13.52 1.40
CA PHE A 284 -11.32 -14.41 1.44
C PHE A 284 -11.96 -14.48 2.83
N GLY A 285 -11.18 -14.70 3.87
CA GLY A 285 -11.64 -14.73 5.25
C GLY A 285 -12.36 -13.42 5.64
N PHE A 286 -11.77 -12.28 5.23
CA PHE A 286 -12.36 -10.96 5.46
C PHE A 286 -13.62 -10.73 4.64
N TYR A 287 -13.68 -11.15 3.38
CA TYR A 287 -14.86 -11.06 2.56
C TYR A 287 -16.02 -11.82 3.20
N TYR A 288 -15.78 -13.03 3.69
CA TYR A 288 -16.80 -13.81 4.40
C TYR A 288 -17.20 -13.18 5.75
N GLY A 289 -16.24 -12.71 6.55
CA GLY A 289 -16.51 -12.07 7.84
C GLY A 289 -17.19 -10.71 7.75
N PHE A 290 -17.01 -9.97 6.64
CA PHE A 290 -17.64 -8.67 6.42
C PHE A 290 -19.07 -8.79 5.90
N VAL A 291 -19.39 -9.90 5.25
CA VAL A 291 -20.71 -10.16 4.63
C VAL A 291 -21.65 -10.92 5.57
N LEU A 292 -21.12 -11.69 6.52
CA LEU A 292 -21.88 -12.30 7.63
C LEU A 292 -22.08 -11.30 8.75
#